data_3507caeb051ae28a9ddb8b912618834f
#
_entry.id   3507caeb051ae28a9ddb8b912618834f
#
_cell.length_a   1.000
_cell.length_b   1.000
_cell.length_c   1.000
_cell.angle_alpha   90.00
_cell.angle_beta   90.00
_cell.angle_gamma   90.00
#
_symmetry.space_group_name_H-M   'P 1'
#
loop_
_entity.id
_entity.type
_entity.pdbx_description
1 polymer ?
#
loop_
_entity_poly.entity_id
_entity_poly.type
_entity_poly.pdbx_seq_one_letter_code
_entity_poly.pdbx_strand_id
1 'polypeptide(L)'
;MAVLNDEQVMLRDMAREWADNEAPVTAFRKLRAAAPAEGYDRESWGAIGQMGWAGVVVPEEHGGSAFGYLSLGLVIEQLGRNLAVSPLASIGPAATAIALGTDEGAKGEWLPKIAAGELVAALAVDEGPRHDLSKLATTVVDGKLSGTKKFVAEGDGAGLFVVAAADGLYLVPDGEGVTKKTRAMADSRSHADVVFDGAPAVKLGGPELTAKIVDRATALVCAEMLGMAEQAFNQTNDYLKTRVQFGQQLSTFQALQHRMAKMFTELELMRSVVEAALEAIDANRSDVDQAVSLAKAVASDTLKLVSREMVQLHGGIGMTDEHDAGFYLKRSATLEAMWGNAAHHRERFAQLNGY
;
A
#
# COMPACT_ATOMS: atom_id res chain seq x y z
N MET A 1 -1.88 -13.25 15.85
CA MET A 1 -0.81 -12.22 15.91
C MET A 1 0.51 -12.91 15.65
N ALA A 2 1.31 -12.35 14.75
CA ALA A 2 2.67 -12.80 14.46
C ALA A 2 3.54 -12.72 15.73
N VAL A 3 4.44 -13.67 15.87
CA VAL A 3 5.46 -13.61 16.94
C VAL A 3 6.69 -12.94 16.35
N LEU A 4 6.81 -11.62 16.58
CA LEU A 4 7.94 -10.84 16.09
C LEU A 4 9.23 -11.23 16.81
N ASN A 5 10.32 -11.32 16.06
CA ASN A 5 11.66 -11.42 16.65
C ASN A 5 12.16 -10.02 17.10
N ASP A 6 13.29 -9.98 17.82
CA ASP A 6 13.82 -8.74 18.38
C ASP A 6 14.16 -7.69 17.32
N GLU A 7 14.64 -8.11 16.15
CA GLU A 7 14.97 -7.21 15.03
C GLU A 7 13.71 -6.61 14.40
N GLN A 8 12.64 -7.39 14.26
CA GLN A 8 11.35 -6.92 13.76
C GLN A 8 10.69 -5.94 14.73
N VAL A 9 10.80 -6.22 16.05
CA VAL A 9 10.33 -5.28 17.08
C VAL A 9 11.09 -3.97 16.98
N MET A 10 12.42 -4.02 16.87
CA MET A 10 13.26 -2.84 16.75
C MET A 10 12.93 -2.04 15.47
N LEU A 11 12.78 -2.72 14.34
CA LEU A 11 12.41 -2.08 13.06
C LEU A 11 11.06 -1.38 13.15
N ARG A 12 10.04 -2.04 13.71
CA ARG A 12 8.72 -1.46 13.94
C ARG A 12 8.79 -0.21 14.82
N ASP A 13 9.51 -0.30 15.94
CA ASP A 13 9.60 0.79 16.91
C ASP A 13 10.37 1.99 16.31
N MET A 14 11.45 1.74 15.55
CA MET A 14 12.15 2.78 14.77
C MET A 14 11.24 3.44 13.71
N ALA A 15 10.46 2.63 12.98
CA ALA A 15 9.53 3.16 11.99
C ALA A 15 8.43 4.01 12.64
N ARG A 16 7.95 3.61 13.80
CA ARG A 16 6.99 4.38 14.60
C ARG A 16 7.56 5.71 15.05
N GLU A 17 8.73 5.70 15.66
CA GLU A 17 9.40 6.91 16.14
C GLU A 17 9.66 7.88 14.99
N TRP A 18 10.15 7.39 13.86
CA TRP A 18 10.38 8.22 12.68
C TRP A 18 9.08 8.80 12.14
N ALA A 19 8.02 7.98 12.01
CA ALA A 19 6.73 8.45 11.51
C ALA A 19 6.11 9.53 12.42
N ASP A 20 6.23 9.37 13.73
CA ASP A 20 5.68 10.32 14.70
C ASP A 20 6.47 11.65 14.70
N ASN A 21 7.78 11.63 14.49
CA ASN A 21 8.66 12.81 14.54
C ASN A 21 8.80 13.51 13.17
N GLU A 22 9.04 12.73 12.09
CA GLU A 22 9.42 13.27 10.78
C GLU A 22 8.25 13.31 9.78
N ALA A 23 7.25 12.44 9.96
CA ALA A 23 6.11 12.36 9.06
C ALA A 23 4.75 12.42 9.78
N PRO A 24 4.53 13.36 10.73
CA PRO A 24 3.22 13.56 11.33
C PRO A 24 2.20 13.98 10.27
N VAL A 25 0.88 13.89 10.56
CA VAL A 25 -0.18 14.26 9.59
C VAL A 25 -0.03 15.69 9.07
N THR A 26 0.58 16.58 9.85
CA THR A 26 0.90 17.95 9.40
C THR A 26 1.90 17.99 8.24
N ALA A 27 2.81 17.00 8.12
CA ALA A 27 3.69 16.85 6.96
C ALA A 27 2.90 16.47 5.71
N PHE A 28 1.92 15.57 5.83
CA PHE A 28 0.99 15.29 4.74
C PHE A 28 0.19 16.52 4.30
N ARG A 29 -0.28 17.35 5.23
CA ARG A 29 -0.97 18.62 4.91
C ARG A 29 -0.08 19.56 4.09
N LYS A 30 1.19 19.70 4.47
CA LYS A 30 2.18 20.51 3.73
C LYS A 30 2.42 19.94 2.33
N LEU A 31 2.61 18.62 2.21
CA LEU A 31 2.83 17.95 0.92
C LEU A 31 1.63 18.13 -0.01
N ARG A 32 0.39 17.96 0.50
CA ARG A 32 -0.85 18.18 -0.25
C ARG A 32 -0.91 19.62 -0.80
N ALA A 33 -0.52 20.59 -0.01
CA ALA A 33 -0.52 21.99 -0.42
C ALA A 33 0.59 22.32 -1.44
N ALA A 34 1.77 21.71 -1.30
CA ALA A 34 2.90 21.88 -2.20
C ALA A 34 2.72 21.17 -3.54
N ALA A 35 2.01 20.04 -3.54
CA ALA A 35 1.72 19.19 -4.71
C ALA A 35 2.96 18.96 -5.61
N PRO A 36 4.06 18.39 -5.06
CA PRO A 36 5.27 18.16 -5.85
C PRO A 36 5.00 17.23 -7.03
N ALA A 37 5.73 17.41 -8.13
CA ALA A 37 5.55 16.64 -9.35
C ALA A 37 5.76 15.12 -9.15
N GLU A 38 6.67 14.75 -8.26
CA GLU A 38 6.96 13.36 -7.93
C GLU A 38 5.87 12.73 -7.04
N GLY A 39 5.05 13.54 -6.38
CA GLY A 39 3.98 13.08 -5.49
C GLY A 39 4.42 12.71 -4.09
N TYR A 40 5.72 12.82 -3.76
CA TYR A 40 6.29 12.57 -2.43
C TYR A 40 7.33 13.64 -2.07
N ASP A 41 7.67 13.74 -0.80
CA ASP A 41 8.75 14.61 -0.32
C ASP A 41 10.11 13.94 -0.51
N ARG A 42 11.00 14.60 -1.24
CA ARG A 42 12.33 14.04 -1.58
C ARG A 42 13.24 13.87 -0.36
N GLU A 43 13.16 14.77 0.62
CA GLU A 43 13.99 14.69 1.83
C GLU A 43 13.54 13.49 2.69
N SER A 44 12.25 13.38 2.94
CA SER A 44 11.65 12.22 3.63
C SER A 44 11.95 10.90 2.91
N TRP A 45 11.86 10.87 1.58
CA TRP A 45 12.21 9.68 0.80
C TRP A 45 13.69 9.34 0.90
N GLY A 46 14.58 10.35 0.84
CA GLY A 46 16.02 10.16 1.05
C GLY A 46 16.35 9.58 2.42
N ALA A 47 15.67 10.05 3.48
CA ALA A 47 15.84 9.50 4.83
C ALA A 47 15.40 8.03 4.91
N ILE A 48 14.26 7.66 4.29
CA ILE A 48 13.78 6.28 4.19
C ILE A 48 14.81 5.38 3.48
N GLY A 49 15.43 5.87 2.39
CA GLY A 49 16.49 5.17 1.69
C GLY A 49 17.74 4.96 2.57
N GLN A 50 18.18 5.98 3.31
CA GLN A 50 19.32 5.91 4.23
C GLN A 50 19.08 4.94 5.40
N MET A 51 17.83 4.78 5.86
CA MET A 51 17.45 3.79 6.85
C MET A 51 17.38 2.36 6.27
N GLY A 52 17.59 2.17 4.98
CA GLY A 52 17.54 0.88 4.30
C GLY A 52 16.15 0.31 4.09
N TRP A 53 15.08 1.07 4.37
CA TRP A 53 13.71 0.54 4.26
C TRP A 53 13.28 0.26 2.82
N ALA A 54 13.87 0.96 1.85
CA ALA A 54 13.67 0.69 0.43
C ALA A 54 14.18 -0.70 -0.01
N GLY A 55 15.21 -1.21 0.69
CA GLY A 55 15.87 -2.49 0.42
C GLY A 55 15.38 -3.68 1.28
N VAL A 56 14.36 -3.52 2.12
CA VAL A 56 13.92 -4.57 3.08
C VAL A 56 13.61 -5.91 2.41
N VAL A 57 13.01 -5.90 1.22
CA VAL A 57 12.67 -7.15 0.47
C VAL A 57 13.63 -7.44 -0.68
N VAL A 58 14.64 -6.60 -0.90
CA VAL A 58 15.67 -6.81 -1.92
C VAL A 58 16.69 -7.82 -1.41
N PRO A 59 17.15 -8.79 -2.25
CA PRO A 59 18.20 -9.72 -1.88
C PRO A 59 19.51 -9.03 -1.47
N GLU A 60 20.25 -9.64 -0.53
CA GLU A 60 21.51 -9.08 0.01
C GLU A 60 22.57 -8.87 -1.07
N GLU A 61 22.67 -9.79 -2.05
CA GLU A 61 23.61 -9.69 -3.19
C GLU A 61 23.33 -8.48 -4.08
N HIS A 62 22.17 -7.84 -3.94
CA HIS A 62 21.77 -6.62 -4.65
C HIS A 62 21.66 -5.41 -3.72
N GLY A 63 22.25 -5.46 -2.52
CA GLY A 63 22.31 -4.34 -1.60
C GLY A 63 21.08 -4.16 -0.69
N GLY A 64 20.17 -5.12 -0.66
CA GLY A 64 19.06 -5.16 0.28
C GLY A 64 19.38 -5.93 1.56
N SER A 65 18.36 -6.19 2.38
CA SER A 65 18.47 -6.95 3.63
C SER A 65 17.73 -8.28 3.62
N ALA A 66 16.95 -8.58 2.58
CA ALA A 66 16.13 -9.80 2.47
C ALA A 66 15.27 -10.10 3.72
N PHE A 67 14.82 -9.05 4.45
CA PHE A 67 14.20 -9.16 5.76
C PHE A 67 12.70 -9.51 5.70
N GLY A 68 12.13 -9.64 4.51
CA GLY A 68 10.81 -10.20 4.26
C GLY A 68 9.67 -9.18 4.25
N TYR A 69 8.50 -9.69 3.85
CA TYR A 69 7.27 -8.90 3.72
C TYR A 69 6.63 -8.55 5.05
N LEU A 70 6.77 -9.39 6.08
CA LEU A 70 6.30 -9.04 7.41
C LEU A 70 7.04 -7.80 7.92
N SER A 71 8.36 -7.75 7.75
CA SER A 71 9.19 -6.61 8.16
C SER A 71 8.86 -5.33 7.40
N LEU A 72 8.70 -5.42 6.06
CA LEU A 72 8.26 -4.28 5.26
C LEU A 72 6.83 -3.84 5.63
N GLY A 73 5.95 -4.79 5.91
CA GLY A 73 4.59 -4.54 6.36
C GLY A 73 4.55 -3.78 7.68
N LEU A 74 5.41 -4.13 8.64
CA LEU A 74 5.54 -3.40 9.92
C LEU A 74 5.93 -1.93 9.70
N VAL A 75 6.88 -1.66 8.79
CA VAL A 75 7.24 -0.27 8.44
C VAL A 75 6.05 0.46 7.84
N ILE A 76 5.40 -0.14 6.83
CA ILE A 76 4.26 0.48 6.13
C ILE A 76 3.08 0.70 7.08
N GLU A 77 2.82 -0.19 8.02
CA GLU A 77 1.81 -0.02 9.07
C GLU A 77 2.07 1.25 9.89
N GLN A 78 3.31 1.45 10.36
CA GLN A 78 3.63 2.63 11.16
C GLN A 78 3.54 3.94 10.34
N LEU A 79 3.96 3.93 9.08
CA LEU A 79 3.77 5.06 8.17
C LEU A 79 2.29 5.35 7.91
N GLY A 80 1.48 4.29 7.76
CA GLY A 80 0.03 4.39 7.55
C GLY A 80 -0.69 5.08 8.69
N ARG A 81 -0.25 4.89 9.94
CA ARG A 81 -0.82 5.57 11.12
C ARG A 81 -0.89 7.09 10.96
N ASN A 82 0.15 7.68 10.42
CA ASN A 82 0.29 9.13 10.25
C ASN A 82 -0.03 9.61 8.82
N LEU A 83 -0.59 8.74 7.97
CA LEU A 83 -0.81 9.05 6.55
C LEU A 83 0.48 9.49 5.84
N ALA A 84 1.64 9.01 6.28
CA ALA A 84 2.91 9.35 5.68
C ALA A 84 2.96 8.95 4.21
N VAL A 85 3.46 9.84 3.36
CA VAL A 85 3.57 9.58 1.93
C VAL A 85 4.91 8.93 1.63
N SER A 86 4.87 7.70 1.13
CA SER A 86 6.08 6.95 0.82
C SER A 86 5.84 5.99 -0.35
N PRO A 87 6.79 5.86 -1.29
CA PRO A 87 6.73 4.86 -2.37
C PRO A 87 6.91 3.41 -1.93
N LEU A 88 7.17 3.10 -0.65
CA LEU A 88 7.53 1.76 -0.16
C LEU A 88 6.53 0.66 -0.60
N ALA A 89 5.23 0.93 -0.54
CA ALA A 89 4.21 -0.04 -0.93
C ALA A 89 4.23 -0.37 -2.44
N SER A 90 4.75 0.53 -3.27
CA SER A 90 4.91 0.33 -4.71
C SER A 90 6.24 -0.33 -5.05
N ILE A 91 7.34 0.11 -4.44
CA ILE A 91 8.67 -0.40 -4.77
C ILE A 91 8.92 -1.82 -4.26
N GLY A 92 8.38 -2.21 -3.11
CA GLY A 92 8.57 -3.57 -2.56
C GLY A 92 8.12 -4.66 -3.54
N PRO A 93 6.87 -4.65 -4.03
CA PRO A 93 6.42 -5.60 -5.03
C PRO A 93 7.15 -5.50 -6.37
N ALA A 94 7.52 -4.27 -6.80
CA ALA A 94 8.29 -4.08 -8.03
C ALA A 94 9.70 -4.68 -7.92
N ALA A 95 10.40 -4.46 -6.82
CA ALA A 95 11.70 -5.09 -6.55
C ALA A 95 11.60 -6.61 -6.50
N THR A 96 10.56 -7.14 -5.85
CA THR A 96 10.31 -8.59 -5.81
C THR A 96 10.04 -9.16 -7.20
N ALA A 97 9.31 -8.44 -8.06
CA ALA A 97 9.07 -8.88 -9.44
C ALA A 97 10.38 -9.01 -10.22
N ILE A 98 11.30 -8.05 -10.06
CA ILE A 98 12.63 -8.10 -10.68
C ILE A 98 13.46 -9.24 -10.10
N ALA A 99 13.49 -9.40 -8.76
CA ALA A 99 14.27 -10.43 -8.08
C ALA A 99 13.81 -11.86 -8.46
N LEU A 100 12.50 -12.07 -8.62
CA LEU A 100 11.93 -13.34 -9.05
C LEU A 100 11.98 -13.55 -10.58
N GLY A 101 12.27 -12.50 -11.33
CA GLY A 101 12.40 -12.54 -12.79
C GLY A 101 13.60 -13.38 -13.24
N THR A 102 13.66 -13.69 -14.54
CA THR A 102 14.71 -14.53 -15.12
C THR A 102 15.86 -13.73 -15.72
N ASP A 103 15.77 -12.41 -15.79
CA ASP A 103 16.78 -11.55 -16.40
C ASP A 103 17.80 -11.06 -15.34
N GLU A 104 18.99 -11.67 -15.33
CA GLU A 104 20.06 -11.33 -14.39
C GLU A 104 20.63 -9.93 -14.65
N GLY A 105 20.60 -9.44 -15.89
CA GLY A 105 21.03 -8.07 -16.23
C GLY A 105 20.11 -7.05 -15.56
N ALA A 106 18.79 -7.26 -15.65
CA ALA A 106 17.81 -6.41 -14.99
C ALA A 106 17.97 -6.41 -13.46
N LYS A 107 18.24 -7.56 -12.84
CA LYS A 107 18.51 -7.64 -11.40
C LYS A 107 19.72 -6.80 -11.01
N GLY A 108 20.84 -6.98 -11.69
CA GLY A 108 22.08 -6.26 -11.41
C GLY A 108 21.98 -4.75 -11.66
N GLU A 109 21.17 -4.32 -12.62
CA GLU A 109 20.99 -2.92 -12.96
C GLU A 109 20.05 -2.17 -12.01
N TRP A 110 18.89 -2.77 -11.67
CA TRP A 110 17.80 -2.04 -11.05
C TRP A 110 17.65 -2.27 -9.55
N LEU A 111 17.91 -3.49 -9.04
CA LEU A 111 17.73 -3.77 -7.62
C LEU A 111 18.62 -2.94 -6.70
N PRO A 112 19.92 -2.69 -7.01
CA PRO A 112 20.74 -1.84 -6.15
C PRO A 112 20.23 -0.39 -6.06
N LYS A 113 19.75 0.18 -7.17
CA LYS A 113 19.20 1.54 -7.21
C LYS A 113 17.91 1.65 -6.41
N ILE A 114 17.07 0.60 -6.46
CA ILE A 114 15.84 0.52 -5.67
C ILE A 114 16.19 0.38 -4.19
N ALA A 115 17.12 -0.52 -3.83
CA ALA A 115 17.52 -0.75 -2.45
C ALA A 115 18.12 0.51 -1.79
N ALA A 116 18.86 1.31 -2.56
CA ALA A 116 19.41 2.59 -2.10
C ALA A 116 18.37 3.73 -2.03
N GLY A 117 17.13 3.51 -2.51
CA GLY A 117 16.11 4.56 -2.61
C GLY A 117 16.36 5.59 -3.73
N GLU A 118 17.31 5.33 -4.63
CA GLU A 118 17.66 6.22 -5.74
C GLU A 118 16.63 6.15 -6.89
N LEU A 119 15.88 5.04 -6.98
CA LEU A 119 14.91 4.78 -8.02
C LEU A 119 13.58 4.35 -7.43
N VAL A 120 12.51 5.04 -7.82
CA VAL A 120 11.14 4.60 -7.54
C VAL A 120 10.65 3.75 -8.71
N ALA A 121 10.25 2.52 -8.39
CA ALA A 121 9.62 1.60 -9.33
C ALA A 121 8.12 1.45 -8.99
N ALA A 122 7.26 1.63 -9.99
CA ALA A 122 5.81 1.52 -9.83
C ALA A 122 5.26 0.25 -10.46
N LEU A 123 4.24 -0.33 -9.80
CA LEU A 123 3.51 -1.49 -10.32
C LEU A 123 2.30 -1.02 -11.13
N ALA A 124 2.29 -1.27 -12.44
CA ALA A 124 1.29 -0.83 -13.39
C ALA A 124 0.46 -2.03 -13.88
N VAL A 125 -0.73 -2.23 -13.30
CA VAL A 125 -1.57 -3.42 -13.52
C VAL A 125 -2.91 -3.08 -14.16
N ASP A 126 -3.71 -2.24 -13.52
CA ASP A 126 -5.10 -2.01 -13.89
C ASP A 126 -5.24 -1.19 -15.18
N GLU A 127 -6.21 -1.57 -16.02
CA GLU A 127 -6.51 -0.88 -17.29
C GLU A 127 -7.86 -0.16 -17.27
N GLY A 128 -8.64 -0.37 -16.22
CA GLY A 128 -9.98 0.15 -16.06
C GLY A 128 -10.31 0.51 -14.62
N PRO A 129 -11.58 0.84 -14.35
CA PRO A 129 -12.02 1.23 -12.99
C PRO A 129 -12.18 0.04 -12.03
N ARG A 130 -12.06 -1.19 -12.53
CA ARG A 130 -12.13 -2.43 -11.74
C ARG A 130 -10.89 -3.25 -11.96
N HIS A 131 -10.37 -3.81 -10.87
CA HIS A 131 -9.28 -4.77 -10.92
C HIS A 131 -9.74 -6.08 -11.57
N ASP A 132 -9.07 -6.49 -12.66
CA ASP A 132 -9.37 -7.73 -13.36
C ASP A 132 -8.16 -8.20 -14.17
N LEU A 133 -7.38 -9.12 -13.63
CA LEU A 133 -6.20 -9.66 -14.31
C LEU A 133 -6.55 -10.52 -15.54
N SER A 134 -7.80 -11.00 -15.66
CA SER A 134 -8.22 -11.85 -16.78
C SER A 134 -8.49 -11.09 -18.07
N LYS A 135 -8.56 -9.74 -18.01
CA LYS A 135 -8.96 -8.86 -19.10
C LYS A 135 -7.89 -7.83 -19.49
N LEU A 136 -6.63 -8.15 -19.30
CA LEU A 136 -5.55 -7.25 -19.70
C LEU A 136 -5.44 -7.19 -21.22
N ALA A 137 -5.48 -5.97 -21.77
CA ALA A 137 -5.35 -5.70 -23.19
C ALA A 137 -3.95 -5.23 -23.61
N THR A 138 -3.09 -4.88 -22.64
CA THR A 138 -1.67 -4.54 -22.88
C THR A 138 -0.96 -5.73 -23.50
N THR A 139 -0.23 -5.49 -24.59
CA THR A 139 0.48 -6.51 -25.36
C THR A 139 1.95 -6.15 -25.55
N VAL A 140 2.76 -7.15 -25.83
CA VAL A 140 4.17 -6.98 -26.21
C VAL A 140 4.44 -7.69 -27.52
N VAL A 141 5.00 -6.96 -28.49
CA VAL A 141 5.40 -7.47 -29.79
C VAL A 141 6.84 -7.06 -30.04
N ASP A 142 7.71 -8.02 -30.37
CA ASP A 142 9.14 -7.79 -30.63
C ASP A 142 9.85 -6.95 -29.55
N GLY A 143 9.55 -7.23 -28.26
CA GLY A 143 10.13 -6.53 -27.12
C GLY A 143 9.59 -5.10 -26.91
N LYS A 144 8.53 -4.71 -27.60
CA LYS A 144 7.88 -3.41 -27.48
C LYS A 144 6.49 -3.53 -26.87
N LEU A 145 6.27 -2.87 -25.74
CA LEU A 145 5.02 -2.91 -24.98
C LEU A 145 4.10 -1.76 -25.42
N SER A 146 2.83 -2.09 -25.67
CA SER A 146 1.79 -1.14 -26.00
C SER A 146 0.53 -1.40 -25.17
N GLY A 147 -0.01 -0.34 -24.58
CA GLY A 147 -1.21 -0.39 -23.74
C GLY A 147 -1.36 0.85 -22.86
N THR A 148 -2.40 0.86 -22.04
CA THR A 148 -2.65 1.97 -21.11
C THR A 148 -2.97 1.42 -19.73
N LYS A 149 -2.21 1.82 -18.73
CA LYS A 149 -2.45 1.50 -17.33
C LYS A 149 -3.08 2.67 -16.60
N LYS A 150 -4.06 2.38 -15.76
CA LYS A 150 -4.86 3.36 -15.04
C LYS A 150 -4.53 3.33 -13.55
N PHE A 151 -4.62 4.50 -12.92
CA PHE A 151 -4.46 4.63 -11.47
C PHE A 151 -3.14 4.04 -10.94
N VAL A 152 -2.05 4.17 -11.69
CA VAL A 152 -0.74 3.69 -11.28
C VAL A 152 -0.26 4.53 -10.10
N ALA A 153 -0.20 3.93 -8.92
CA ALA A 153 0.32 4.58 -7.73
C ALA A 153 1.81 4.92 -7.94
N GLU A 154 2.24 6.09 -7.50
CA GLU A 154 3.59 6.65 -7.69
C GLU A 154 3.98 6.82 -9.17
N GLY A 155 3.03 6.68 -10.10
CA GLY A 155 3.29 6.72 -11.55
C GLY A 155 3.91 8.02 -12.04
N ASP A 156 3.61 9.16 -11.40
CA ASP A 156 4.20 10.45 -11.75
C ASP A 156 5.72 10.48 -11.48
N GLY A 157 6.13 10.00 -10.30
CA GLY A 157 7.53 10.00 -9.83
C GLY A 157 8.34 8.76 -10.23
N ALA A 158 7.70 7.74 -10.82
CA ALA A 158 8.38 6.50 -11.17
C ALA A 158 9.38 6.68 -12.32
N GLY A 159 10.59 6.18 -12.14
CA GLY A 159 11.61 6.03 -13.19
C GLY A 159 11.63 4.63 -13.81
N LEU A 160 10.84 3.71 -13.27
CA LEU A 160 10.75 2.33 -13.72
C LEU A 160 9.33 1.81 -13.50
N PHE A 161 8.82 1.01 -14.43
CA PHE A 161 7.51 0.38 -14.33
C PHE A 161 7.61 -1.14 -14.43
N VAL A 162 6.91 -1.82 -13.53
CA VAL A 162 6.62 -3.24 -13.63
C VAL A 162 5.19 -3.36 -14.15
N VAL A 163 5.06 -3.77 -15.41
CA VAL A 163 3.81 -3.68 -16.18
C VAL A 163 3.21 -5.05 -16.40
N ALA A 164 1.96 -5.24 -15.99
CA ALA A 164 1.21 -6.46 -16.29
C ALA A 164 0.67 -6.40 -17.73
N ALA A 165 0.97 -7.41 -18.54
CA ALA A 165 0.43 -7.62 -19.87
C ALA A 165 -0.37 -8.94 -19.92
N ALA A 166 -1.07 -9.18 -21.02
CA ALA A 166 -1.92 -10.36 -21.18
C ALA A 166 -1.15 -11.70 -21.00
N ASP A 167 0.14 -11.72 -21.36
CA ASP A 167 1.00 -12.90 -21.32
C ASP A 167 2.07 -12.89 -20.21
N GLY A 168 2.00 -11.93 -19.27
CA GLY A 168 2.90 -11.89 -18.13
C GLY A 168 3.28 -10.51 -17.64
N LEU A 169 4.41 -10.43 -16.96
CA LEU A 169 4.93 -9.24 -16.29
C LEU A 169 6.20 -8.74 -16.98
N TYR A 170 6.28 -7.44 -17.19
CA TYR A 170 7.36 -6.80 -17.94
C TYR A 170 7.95 -5.63 -17.19
N LEU A 171 9.24 -5.42 -17.37
CA LEU A 171 9.98 -4.25 -16.89
C LEU A 171 10.10 -3.22 -18.00
N VAL A 172 9.72 -1.98 -17.72
CA VAL A 172 9.72 -0.87 -18.68
C VAL A 172 10.34 0.36 -18.01
N PRO A 173 11.55 0.80 -18.42
CA PRO A 173 12.11 2.06 -17.96
C PRO A 173 11.26 3.25 -18.42
N ASP A 174 11.21 4.31 -17.61
CA ASP A 174 10.61 5.58 -18.01
C ASP A 174 11.45 6.22 -19.13
N GLY A 175 10.81 6.64 -20.21
CA GLY A 175 11.49 7.23 -21.36
C GLY A 175 10.78 6.96 -22.68
N GLU A 176 11.47 6.30 -23.64
CA GLU A 176 10.94 6.07 -24.98
C GLU A 176 9.59 5.30 -24.93
N GLY A 177 8.57 5.87 -25.57
CA GLY A 177 7.24 5.26 -25.67
C GLY A 177 6.43 5.31 -24.37
N VAL A 178 6.86 6.02 -23.33
CA VAL A 178 6.13 6.16 -22.06
C VAL A 178 5.58 7.58 -21.91
N THR A 179 4.29 7.69 -21.66
CA THR A 179 3.62 8.98 -21.39
C THR A 179 2.81 8.87 -20.10
N LYS A 180 3.01 9.80 -19.18
CA LYS A 180 2.32 9.87 -17.90
C LYS A 180 1.29 10.99 -17.90
N LYS A 181 0.12 10.71 -17.34
CA LYS A 181 -0.92 11.72 -17.12
C LYS A 181 -1.37 11.63 -15.68
N THR A 182 -0.99 12.64 -14.89
CA THR A 182 -1.37 12.75 -13.47
C THR A 182 -2.87 12.65 -13.28
N ARG A 183 -3.28 11.90 -12.27
CA ARG A 183 -4.66 11.79 -11.80
C ARG A 183 -4.86 12.48 -10.47
N ALA A 184 -5.81 13.40 -10.41
CA ALA A 184 -6.27 13.95 -9.15
C ALA A 184 -7.08 12.89 -8.40
N MET A 185 -6.58 12.45 -7.26
CA MET A 185 -7.23 11.48 -6.39
C MET A 185 -7.86 12.15 -5.17
N ALA A 186 -8.92 11.55 -4.64
CA ALA A 186 -9.63 12.10 -3.47
C ALA A 186 -8.75 12.20 -2.22
N ASP A 187 -7.79 11.28 -2.07
CA ASP A 187 -6.83 11.22 -0.98
C ASP A 187 -5.56 12.07 -1.22
N SER A 188 -5.49 12.78 -2.34
CA SER A 188 -4.35 13.63 -2.73
C SER A 188 -3.02 12.87 -2.83
N ARG A 189 -3.06 11.55 -3.11
CA ARG A 189 -1.86 10.76 -3.38
C ARG A 189 -1.52 10.80 -4.87
N SER A 190 -0.22 10.62 -5.19
CA SER A 190 0.25 10.53 -6.57
C SER A 190 -0.29 9.27 -7.25
N HIS A 191 -1.00 9.48 -8.34
CA HIS A 191 -1.42 8.44 -9.28
C HIS A 191 -1.34 8.98 -10.69
N ALA A 192 -0.98 8.13 -11.64
CA ALA A 192 -0.99 8.48 -13.06
C ALA A 192 -1.73 7.44 -13.91
N ASP A 193 -2.28 7.90 -15.03
CA ASP A 193 -2.51 7.03 -16.18
C ASP A 193 -1.22 6.98 -16.98
N VAL A 194 -0.71 5.79 -17.25
CA VAL A 194 0.53 5.59 -18.00
C VAL A 194 0.20 4.93 -19.33
N VAL A 195 0.56 5.61 -20.42
CA VAL A 195 0.41 5.10 -21.79
C VAL A 195 1.77 4.61 -22.26
N PHE A 196 1.80 3.38 -22.72
CA PHE A 196 2.94 2.75 -23.38
C PHE A 196 2.64 2.64 -24.86
N ASP A 197 3.48 3.21 -25.70
CA ASP A 197 3.36 3.19 -27.17
C ASP A 197 4.67 2.69 -27.77
N GLY A 198 4.78 1.37 -27.89
CA GLY A 198 5.99 0.72 -28.36
C GLY A 198 7.18 0.89 -27.42
N ALA A 199 6.95 1.01 -26.10
CA ALA A 199 7.99 1.17 -25.11
C ALA A 199 8.87 -0.09 -25.00
N PRO A 200 10.22 0.03 -24.96
CA PRO A 200 11.11 -1.10 -24.77
C PRO A 200 10.78 -1.84 -23.47
N ALA A 201 10.63 -3.17 -23.53
CA ALA A 201 10.21 -3.97 -22.40
C ALA A 201 11.01 -5.27 -22.27
N VAL A 202 11.37 -5.62 -21.03
CA VAL A 202 12.04 -6.87 -20.69
C VAL A 202 11.04 -7.77 -19.95
N LYS A 203 10.85 -9.01 -20.41
CA LYS A 203 9.94 -9.95 -19.75
C LYS A 203 10.53 -10.45 -18.44
N LEU A 204 9.80 -10.29 -17.34
CA LEU A 204 10.17 -10.82 -16.03
C LEU A 204 9.62 -12.25 -15.82
N GLY A 205 8.39 -12.51 -16.27
CA GLY A 205 7.76 -13.82 -16.11
C GLY A 205 6.35 -13.88 -16.67
N GLY A 206 5.70 -15.04 -16.53
CA GLY A 206 4.35 -15.30 -17.01
C GLY A 206 3.24 -14.73 -16.10
N PRO A 207 1.96 -15.02 -16.43
CA PRO A 207 0.80 -14.57 -15.64
C PRO A 207 0.82 -15.00 -14.18
N GLU A 208 1.45 -16.14 -13.88
CA GLU A 208 1.61 -16.64 -12.52
C GLU A 208 2.49 -15.71 -11.66
N LEU A 209 3.56 -15.15 -12.25
CA LEU A 209 4.37 -14.14 -11.57
C LEU A 209 3.54 -12.87 -11.34
N THR A 210 2.74 -12.45 -12.32
CA THR A 210 1.84 -11.29 -12.16
C THR A 210 0.92 -11.46 -10.97
N ALA A 211 0.24 -12.61 -10.85
CA ALA A 211 -0.64 -12.90 -9.73
C ALA A 211 0.09 -12.86 -8.38
N LYS A 212 1.27 -13.49 -8.30
CA LYS A 212 2.12 -13.47 -7.09
C LYS A 212 2.54 -12.06 -6.67
N ILE A 213 2.85 -11.19 -7.61
CA ILE A 213 3.26 -9.81 -7.32
C ILE A 213 2.08 -8.96 -6.88
N VAL A 214 0.90 -9.13 -7.50
CA VAL A 214 -0.32 -8.44 -7.08
C VAL A 214 -0.75 -8.86 -5.68
N ASP A 215 -0.62 -10.13 -5.31
CA ASP A 215 -0.87 -10.59 -3.94
C ASP A 215 0.07 -9.90 -2.93
N ARG A 216 1.34 -9.77 -3.24
CA ARG A 216 2.32 -9.07 -2.39
C ARG A 216 1.98 -7.57 -2.24
N ALA A 217 1.63 -6.91 -3.35
CA ALA A 217 1.19 -5.53 -3.33
C ALA A 217 -0.10 -5.36 -2.49
N THR A 218 -1.03 -6.28 -2.61
CA THR A 218 -2.27 -6.30 -1.84
C THR A 218 -2.02 -6.45 -0.34
N ALA A 219 -1.11 -7.34 0.06
CA ALA A 219 -0.75 -7.53 1.46
C ALA A 219 -0.13 -6.27 2.09
N LEU A 220 0.74 -5.54 1.35
CA LEU A 220 1.31 -4.28 1.82
C LEU A 220 0.26 -3.15 1.93
N VAL A 221 -0.70 -3.11 1.00
CA VAL A 221 -1.86 -2.21 1.12
C VAL A 221 -2.67 -2.54 2.38
N CYS A 222 -2.85 -3.82 2.73
CA CYS A 222 -3.51 -4.20 3.98
C CYS A 222 -2.72 -3.76 5.23
N ALA A 223 -1.40 -3.77 5.19
CA ALA A 223 -0.57 -3.25 6.28
C ALA A 223 -0.75 -1.73 6.47
N GLU A 224 -0.77 -0.93 5.39
CA GLU A 224 -1.11 0.49 5.46
C GLU A 224 -2.50 0.72 6.05
N MET A 225 -3.50 -0.05 5.56
CA MET A 225 -4.88 0.02 6.05
C MET A 225 -4.97 -0.28 7.55
N LEU A 226 -4.18 -1.24 8.07
CA LEU A 226 -4.13 -1.60 9.49
C LEU A 226 -3.62 -0.43 10.34
N GLY A 227 -2.49 0.16 9.97
CA GLY A 227 -1.95 1.32 10.67
C GLY A 227 -2.92 2.51 10.69
N MET A 228 -3.58 2.78 9.57
CA MET A 228 -4.61 3.82 9.47
C MET A 228 -5.80 3.53 10.39
N ALA A 229 -6.31 2.29 10.42
CA ALA A 229 -7.44 1.91 11.25
C ALA A 229 -7.11 2.02 12.74
N GLU A 230 -5.92 1.58 13.14
CA GLU A 230 -5.44 1.71 14.52
C GLU A 230 -5.40 3.18 14.96
N GLN A 231 -4.80 4.04 14.16
CA GLN A 231 -4.66 5.45 14.51
C GLN A 231 -6.00 6.18 14.52
N ALA A 232 -6.88 5.92 13.56
CA ALA A 232 -8.22 6.47 13.53
C ALA A 232 -9.05 6.04 14.75
N PHE A 233 -8.92 4.77 15.17
CA PHE A 233 -9.53 4.27 16.40
C PHE A 233 -8.98 4.99 17.64
N ASN A 234 -7.65 5.10 17.79
CA ASN A 234 -7.01 5.71 18.94
C ASN A 234 -7.39 7.19 19.08
N GLN A 235 -7.31 7.97 17.99
CA GLN A 235 -7.70 9.37 17.99
C GLN A 235 -9.18 9.57 18.36
N THR A 236 -10.05 8.67 17.86
CA THR A 236 -11.49 8.73 18.18
C THR A 236 -11.73 8.42 19.67
N ASN A 237 -11.05 7.41 20.21
CA ASN A 237 -11.13 7.04 21.62
C ASN A 237 -10.70 8.18 22.54
N ASP A 238 -9.59 8.85 22.21
CA ASP A 238 -9.06 9.97 22.99
C ASP A 238 -9.99 11.18 22.91
N TYR A 239 -10.54 11.46 21.73
CA TYR A 239 -11.54 12.51 21.58
C TYR A 239 -12.78 12.25 22.46
N LEU A 240 -13.33 11.04 22.45
CA LEU A 240 -14.49 10.70 23.28
C LEU A 240 -14.22 10.82 24.79
N LYS A 241 -12.99 10.54 25.23
CA LYS A 241 -12.57 10.68 26.63
C LYS A 241 -12.37 12.14 27.08
N THR A 242 -12.12 13.05 26.15
CA THR A 242 -11.86 14.45 26.45
C THR A 242 -13.06 15.37 26.18
N ARG A 243 -13.87 15.05 25.16
CA ARG A 243 -14.99 15.89 24.76
C ARG A 243 -16.16 15.79 25.70
N VAL A 244 -16.60 16.96 26.24
CA VAL A 244 -17.79 17.07 27.08
C VAL A 244 -18.96 17.60 26.25
N GLN A 245 -20.09 16.90 26.28
CA GLN A 245 -21.38 17.31 25.75
C GLN A 245 -22.51 16.74 26.64
N PHE A 246 -23.65 17.39 26.67
CA PHE A 246 -24.80 16.97 27.52
C PHE A 246 -24.43 16.83 29.01
N GLY A 247 -23.48 17.66 29.49
CA GLY A 247 -23.05 17.70 30.88
C GLY A 247 -22.04 16.63 31.30
N GLN A 248 -21.56 15.76 30.39
CA GLN A 248 -20.61 14.67 30.70
C GLN A 248 -19.69 14.35 29.52
N GLN A 249 -18.63 13.59 29.76
CA GLN A 249 -17.74 13.09 28.70
C GLN A 249 -18.50 12.17 27.75
N LEU A 250 -18.19 12.28 26.44
CA LEU A 250 -18.83 11.43 25.43
C LEU A 250 -18.56 9.92 25.66
N SER A 251 -17.40 9.58 26.20
CA SER A 251 -17.00 8.19 26.52
C SER A 251 -17.91 7.53 27.58
N THR A 252 -18.71 8.28 28.33
CA THR A 252 -19.62 7.73 29.33
C THR A 252 -20.96 7.22 28.75
N PHE A 253 -21.27 7.58 27.49
CA PHE A 253 -22.47 7.14 26.84
C PHE A 253 -22.34 5.71 26.31
N GLN A 254 -23.18 4.79 26.82
CA GLN A 254 -23.13 3.37 26.46
C GLN A 254 -23.25 3.12 24.96
N ALA A 255 -24.06 3.90 24.23
CA ALA A 255 -24.18 3.77 22.78
C ALA A 255 -22.86 4.01 22.06
N LEU A 256 -22.01 4.92 22.54
CA LEU A 256 -20.68 5.21 21.97
C LEU A 256 -19.67 4.14 22.38
N GLN A 257 -19.76 3.63 23.61
CA GLN A 257 -18.93 2.52 24.09
C GLN A 257 -19.16 1.26 23.23
N HIS A 258 -20.42 0.94 22.87
CA HIS A 258 -20.72 -0.20 21.99
C HIS A 258 -20.13 -0.02 20.59
N ARG A 259 -20.16 1.19 20.04
CA ARG A 259 -19.51 1.48 18.74
C ARG A 259 -17.99 1.30 18.80
N MET A 260 -17.35 1.80 19.87
CA MET A 260 -15.91 1.64 20.08
C MET A 260 -15.54 0.17 20.27
N ALA A 261 -16.32 -0.59 21.05
CA ALA A 261 -16.10 -2.03 21.25
C ALA A 261 -16.18 -2.82 19.94
N LYS A 262 -17.16 -2.50 19.07
CA LYS A 262 -17.26 -3.10 17.74
C LYS A 262 -16.03 -2.79 16.89
N MET A 263 -15.61 -1.52 16.80
CA MET A 263 -14.42 -1.15 16.04
C MET A 263 -13.18 -1.86 16.56
N PHE A 264 -13.01 -1.97 17.88
CA PHE A 264 -11.89 -2.67 18.50
C PHE A 264 -11.86 -4.15 18.08
N THR A 265 -13.01 -4.84 18.14
CA THR A 265 -13.08 -6.25 17.74
C THR A 265 -12.70 -6.45 16.28
N GLU A 266 -13.24 -5.63 15.37
CA GLU A 266 -12.92 -5.70 13.95
C GLU A 266 -11.44 -5.38 13.68
N LEU A 267 -10.86 -4.43 14.42
CA LEU A 267 -9.45 -4.07 14.30
C LEU A 267 -8.52 -5.23 14.71
N GLU A 268 -8.83 -5.94 15.80
CA GLU A 268 -8.04 -7.10 16.23
C GLU A 268 -8.15 -8.29 15.26
N LEU A 269 -9.33 -8.50 14.66
CA LEU A 269 -9.50 -9.48 13.59
C LEU A 269 -8.69 -9.08 12.35
N MET A 270 -8.72 -7.80 11.96
CA MET A 270 -7.95 -7.27 10.85
C MET A 270 -6.44 -7.48 11.06
N ARG A 271 -5.92 -7.13 12.25
CA ARG A 271 -4.53 -7.35 12.60
C ARG A 271 -4.11 -8.80 12.39
N SER A 272 -4.90 -9.72 12.91
CA SER A 272 -4.60 -11.15 12.83
C SER A 272 -4.49 -11.67 11.39
N VAL A 273 -5.39 -11.26 10.51
CA VAL A 273 -5.38 -11.73 9.11
C VAL A 273 -4.33 -11.03 8.25
N VAL A 274 -4.02 -9.74 8.53
CA VAL A 274 -2.96 -9.00 7.81
C VAL A 274 -1.59 -9.58 8.13
N GLU A 275 -1.28 -9.75 9.40
CA GLU A 275 -0.02 -10.38 9.84
C GLU A 275 0.12 -11.80 9.27
N ALA A 276 -0.94 -12.61 9.33
CA ALA A 276 -0.94 -13.97 8.77
C ALA A 276 -0.70 -14.01 7.26
N ALA A 277 -1.20 -13.02 6.50
CA ALA A 277 -0.94 -12.93 5.06
C ALA A 277 0.52 -12.57 4.75
N LEU A 278 1.12 -11.65 5.52
CA LEU A 278 2.53 -11.27 5.39
C LEU A 278 3.46 -12.45 5.75
N GLU A 279 3.17 -13.15 6.86
CA GLU A 279 3.90 -14.37 7.25
C GLU A 279 3.77 -15.49 6.20
N ALA A 280 2.58 -15.66 5.59
CA ALA A 280 2.36 -16.65 4.54
C ALA A 280 3.23 -16.37 3.30
N ILE A 281 3.42 -15.10 2.96
CA ILE A 281 4.30 -14.67 1.86
C ILE A 281 5.76 -15.03 2.18
N ASP A 282 6.24 -14.71 3.39
CA ASP A 282 7.63 -14.95 3.80
C ASP A 282 7.93 -16.46 3.92
N ALA A 283 6.97 -17.22 4.40
CA ALA A 283 7.06 -18.68 4.47
C ALA A 283 6.82 -19.39 3.13
N ASN A 284 6.55 -18.63 2.05
CA ASN A 284 6.22 -19.15 0.72
C ASN A 284 5.16 -20.28 0.78
N ARG A 285 4.09 -20.07 1.56
CA ARG A 285 3.01 -21.05 1.75
C ARG A 285 2.23 -21.24 0.46
N SER A 286 1.61 -22.41 0.34
CA SER A 286 0.77 -22.72 -0.83
C SER A 286 -0.58 -22.01 -0.87
N ASP A 287 -1.01 -21.40 0.26
CA ASP A 287 -2.28 -20.70 0.44
C ASP A 287 -2.14 -19.17 0.57
N VAL A 288 -1.04 -18.59 0.04
CA VAL A 288 -0.81 -17.12 0.07
C VAL A 288 -1.98 -16.36 -0.54
N ASP A 289 -2.49 -16.80 -1.67
CA ASP A 289 -3.60 -16.19 -2.40
C ASP A 289 -4.91 -16.17 -1.58
N GLN A 290 -5.18 -17.23 -0.82
CA GLN A 290 -6.31 -17.30 0.11
C GLN A 290 -6.10 -16.37 1.30
N ALA A 291 -4.91 -16.40 1.92
CA ALA A 291 -4.57 -15.55 3.07
C ALA A 291 -4.65 -14.06 2.72
N VAL A 292 -4.12 -13.66 1.56
CA VAL A 292 -4.18 -12.27 1.07
C VAL A 292 -5.61 -11.84 0.73
N SER A 293 -6.40 -12.73 0.10
CA SER A 293 -7.80 -12.42 -0.21
C SER A 293 -8.63 -12.23 1.06
N LEU A 294 -8.41 -13.06 2.09
CA LEU A 294 -9.04 -12.91 3.40
C LEU A 294 -8.63 -11.58 4.05
N ALA A 295 -7.33 -11.29 4.08
CA ALA A 295 -6.79 -10.07 4.67
C ALA A 295 -7.38 -8.82 4.01
N LYS A 296 -7.42 -8.75 2.66
CA LYS A 296 -7.93 -7.59 1.94
C LYS A 296 -9.43 -7.41 2.13
N ALA A 297 -10.23 -8.48 2.15
CA ALA A 297 -11.65 -8.40 2.40
C ALA A 297 -11.95 -7.83 3.80
N VAL A 298 -11.28 -8.35 4.83
CA VAL A 298 -11.44 -7.89 6.23
C VAL A 298 -10.91 -6.46 6.39
N ALA A 299 -9.72 -6.17 5.86
CA ALA A 299 -9.11 -4.84 5.96
C ALA A 299 -9.97 -3.76 5.31
N SER A 300 -10.56 -4.05 4.15
CA SER A 300 -11.45 -3.09 3.47
C SER A 300 -12.69 -2.77 4.30
N ASP A 301 -13.36 -3.77 4.89
CA ASP A 301 -14.54 -3.54 5.70
C ASP A 301 -14.21 -2.84 7.02
N THR A 302 -13.13 -3.25 7.68
CA THR A 302 -12.72 -2.68 8.97
C THR A 302 -12.30 -1.22 8.82
N LEU A 303 -11.42 -0.88 7.86
CA LEU A 303 -11.00 0.51 7.66
C LEU A 303 -12.18 1.39 7.21
N LYS A 304 -13.07 0.86 6.37
CA LYS A 304 -14.31 1.54 6.00
C LYS A 304 -15.19 1.83 7.20
N LEU A 305 -15.35 0.88 8.13
CA LEU A 305 -16.07 1.09 9.38
C LEU A 305 -15.38 2.17 10.22
N VAL A 306 -14.09 1.97 10.55
CA VAL A 306 -13.37 2.83 11.49
C VAL A 306 -13.24 4.27 10.98
N SER A 307 -12.93 4.48 9.69
CA SER A 307 -12.80 5.82 9.13
C SER A 307 -14.11 6.60 9.11
N ARG A 308 -15.25 5.93 8.87
CA ARG A 308 -16.58 6.55 8.93
C ARG A 308 -17.03 6.83 10.36
N GLU A 309 -16.76 5.90 11.28
CA GLU A 309 -17.03 6.09 12.70
C GLU A 309 -16.18 7.25 13.27
N MET A 310 -14.92 7.39 12.85
CA MET A 310 -14.10 8.54 13.21
C MET A 310 -14.78 9.84 12.83
N VAL A 311 -15.22 10.01 11.59
CA VAL A 311 -15.95 11.22 11.16
C VAL A 311 -17.22 11.42 11.98
N GLN A 312 -18.03 10.38 12.14
CA GLN A 312 -19.31 10.45 12.86
C GLN A 312 -19.14 10.83 14.34
N LEU A 313 -18.16 10.21 15.02
CA LEU A 313 -17.96 10.37 16.46
C LEU A 313 -17.27 11.68 16.83
N HIS A 314 -16.54 12.32 15.90
CA HIS A 314 -16.05 13.69 16.05
C HIS A 314 -17.13 14.75 15.78
N GLY A 315 -18.27 14.37 15.17
CA GLY A 315 -19.36 15.28 14.85
C GLY A 315 -18.98 16.36 13.84
N GLY A 316 -19.42 17.59 14.03
CA GLY A 316 -19.20 18.66 13.06
C GLY A 316 -17.73 18.90 12.69
N ILE A 317 -16.81 18.85 13.65
CA ILE A 317 -15.38 19.04 13.38
C ILE A 317 -14.81 17.96 12.45
N GLY A 318 -15.28 16.71 12.55
CA GLY A 318 -14.85 15.61 11.72
C GLY A 318 -15.19 15.77 10.22
N MET A 319 -16.09 16.67 9.88
CA MET A 319 -16.47 17.02 8.50
C MET A 319 -15.64 18.15 7.91
N THR A 320 -14.85 18.84 8.72
CA THR A 320 -14.04 19.99 8.29
C THR A 320 -12.66 19.59 7.85
N ASP A 321 -11.99 20.43 7.04
CA ASP A 321 -10.58 20.21 6.66
C ASP A 321 -9.60 20.60 7.81
N GLU A 322 -10.10 21.16 8.90
CA GLU A 322 -9.32 21.45 10.12
C GLU A 322 -8.95 20.15 10.87
N HIS A 323 -9.82 19.15 10.82
CA HIS A 323 -9.61 17.85 11.46
C HIS A 323 -9.12 16.79 10.46
N ASP A 324 -8.28 15.86 10.92
CA ASP A 324 -7.64 14.86 10.06
C ASP A 324 -8.58 13.71 9.63
N ALA A 325 -9.77 13.56 10.26
CA ALA A 325 -10.72 12.48 9.96
C ALA A 325 -11.06 12.37 8.46
N GLY A 326 -11.19 13.51 7.78
CA GLY A 326 -11.44 13.55 6.35
C GLY A 326 -10.33 12.92 5.50
N PHE A 327 -9.07 12.96 5.95
CA PHE A 327 -7.95 12.34 5.24
C PHE A 327 -7.97 10.82 5.37
N TYR A 328 -8.23 10.31 6.58
CA TYR A 328 -8.40 8.87 6.80
C TYR A 328 -9.56 8.32 5.97
N LEU A 329 -10.70 9.03 5.92
CA LEU A 329 -11.84 8.62 5.11
C LEU A 329 -11.53 8.58 3.61
N LYS A 330 -10.86 9.60 3.07
CA LYS A 330 -10.51 9.69 1.65
C LYS A 330 -9.48 8.63 1.25
N ARG A 331 -8.43 8.44 2.07
CA ARG A 331 -7.41 7.39 1.83
C ARG A 331 -8.03 6.00 1.94
N SER A 332 -8.92 5.76 2.91
CA SER A 332 -9.67 4.50 3.03
C SER A 332 -10.40 4.14 1.73
N ALA A 333 -11.08 5.10 1.10
CA ALA A 333 -11.80 4.84 -0.14
C ALA A 333 -10.87 4.46 -1.31
N THR A 334 -9.69 5.06 -1.40
CA THR A 334 -8.68 4.73 -2.41
C THR A 334 -8.11 3.33 -2.18
N LEU A 335 -7.69 3.01 -0.94
CA LEU A 335 -7.10 1.71 -0.61
C LEU A 335 -8.13 0.57 -0.70
N GLU A 336 -9.42 0.83 -0.40
CA GLU A 336 -10.50 -0.14 -0.61
C GLU A 336 -10.58 -0.58 -2.08
N ALA A 337 -10.43 0.35 -3.03
CA ALA A 337 -10.53 0.06 -4.46
C ALA A 337 -9.26 -0.58 -5.05
N MET A 338 -8.09 -0.28 -4.50
CA MET A 338 -6.79 -0.73 -5.02
C MET A 338 -6.65 -2.25 -4.93
N TRP A 339 -6.20 -2.87 -6.03
CA TRP A 339 -6.00 -4.33 -6.16
C TRP A 339 -7.25 -5.19 -5.86
N GLY A 340 -8.44 -4.65 -6.08
CA GLY A 340 -9.72 -5.29 -5.79
C GLY A 340 -10.33 -4.89 -4.45
N ASN A 341 -11.65 -4.73 -4.43
CA ASN A 341 -12.40 -4.38 -3.22
C ASN A 341 -12.79 -5.63 -2.39
N ALA A 342 -13.46 -5.43 -1.25
CA ALA A 342 -13.90 -6.53 -0.38
C ALA A 342 -14.74 -7.59 -1.10
N ALA A 343 -15.62 -7.20 -2.03
CA ALA A 343 -16.46 -8.14 -2.77
C ALA A 343 -15.62 -9.00 -3.74
N HIS A 344 -14.66 -8.39 -4.46
CA HIS A 344 -13.71 -9.10 -5.31
C HIS A 344 -12.92 -10.15 -4.52
N HIS A 345 -12.39 -9.79 -3.37
CA HIS A 345 -11.57 -10.70 -2.58
C HIS A 345 -12.38 -11.79 -1.87
N ARG A 346 -13.63 -11.54 -1.49
CA ARG A 346 -14.55 -12.61 -1.02
C ARG A 346 -14.85 -13.61 -2.11
N GLU A 347 -15.16 -13.14 -3.32
CA GLU A 347 -15.38 -13.99 -4.49
C GLU A 347 -14.15 -14.82 -4.80
N ARG A 348 -12.96 -14.19 -4.87
CA ARG A 348 -11.69 -14.89 -5.09
C ARG A 348 -11.43 -15.95 -4.01
N PHE A 349 -11.66 -15.61 -2.74
CA PHE A 349 -11.49 -16.55 -1.62
C PHE A 349 -12.43 -17.75 -1.76
N ALA A 350 -13.70 -17.52 -2.12
CA ALA A 350 -14.67 -18.60 -2.34
C ALA A 350 -14.23 -19.52 -3.48
N GLN A 351 -13.84 -18.96 -4.64
CA GLN A 351 -13.34 -19.73 -5.79
C GLN A 351 -12.10 -20.56 -5.45
N LEU A 352 -11.13 -20.01 -4.71
CA LEU A 352 -9.94 -20.72 -4.25
C LEU A 352 -10.25 -21.89 -3.30
N ASN A 353 -11.40 -21.85 -2.64
CA ASN A 353 -11.89 -22.92 -1.77
C ASN A 353 -12.93 -23.85 -2.43
N GLY A 354 -13.14 -23.70 -3.75
CA GLY A 354 -13.99 -24.63 -4.53
C GLY A 354 -15.48 -24.32 -4.49
N TYR A 355 -15.87 -23.08 -4.15
CA TYR A 355 -17.25 -22.60 -4.16
C TYR A 355 -17.58 -21.80 -5.41
#